data_9c91f27d73f76f72213860b250d5271b
#
_entry.id   9c91f27d73f76f72213860b250d5271b
#
_cell.length_a   1.000
_cell.length_b   1.000
_cell.length_c   1.000
_cell.angle_alpha   90.00
_cell.angle_beta   90.00
_cell.angle_gamma   90.00
#
_symmetry.space_group_name_H-M   'P 1'
#
loop_
_entity.id
_entity.type
_entity.pdbx_description
1 polymer ?
#
loop_
_entity_poly.entity_id
_entity_poly.type
_entity_poly.pdbx_seq_one_letter_code
_entity_poly.pdbx_strand_id
1 'polypeptide(L)'
;MKKLRKKHDKTSKNAKVRRMYMSNNYEFFIAGRARNRENILKICNIFDKYNISYYCFIKNENQWGFGNENQTPEEKQREFESLNLKSDTVLNLFKTDLEGEKSSKNLLLVLPAGKAAHIESGIAYGLGKKCYAIGEYEATDSLYNIFEEIFNNETELEEFLKKYNA
;
A
#
# COMPACT_ATOMS: atom_id res chain seq x y z
N MET A 1 39.78 -20.49 16.81
CA MET A 1 38.79 -19.67 17.52
C MET A 1 38.39 -18.36 16.85
N LYS A 2 38.80 -18.02 15.58
CA LYS A 2 38.44 -16.74 14.88
C LYS A 2 37.24 -16.83 13.92
N LYS A 3 36.71 -18.02 13.61
CA LYS A 3 35.57 -18.17 12.65
C LYS A 3 34.16 -17.98 13.25
N LEU A 4 33.97 -18.10 14.54
CA LEU A 4 32.65 -17.99 15.21
C LEU A 4 32.22 -16.53 15.46
N ARG A 5 33.17 -15.60 15.64
CA ARG A 5 32.84 -14.16 15.87
C ARG A 5 32.27 -13.43 14.64
N LYS A 6 32.63 -13.83 13.40
CA LYS A 6 32.13 -13.19 12.16
C LYS A 6 30.69 -13.54 11.81
N LYS A 7 30.16 -14.67 12.32
CA LYS A 7 28.76 -15.06 12.04
C LYS A 7 27.77 -14.31 12.93
N HIS A 8 28.13 -13.98 14.17
CA HIS A 8 27.29 -13.22 15.08
C HIS A 8 27.14 -11.75 14.70
N ASP A 9 28.18 -11.16 14.10
CA ASP A 9 28.16 -9.74 13.71
C ASP A 9 27.29 -9.49 12.46
N LYS A 10 27.22 -10.45 11.53
CA LYS A 10 26.32 -10.37 10.35
C LYS A 10 24.84 -10.52 10.72
N THR A 11 24.49 -11.37 11.70
CA THR A 11 23.11 -11.51 12.16
C THR A 11 22.64 -10.29 12.95
N SER A 12 23.51 -9.67 13.74
CA SER A 12 23.22 -8.43 14.47
C SER A 12 23.05 -7.24 13.54
N LYS A 13 23.90 -7.09 12.51
CA LYS A 13 23.75 -6.03 11.49
C LYS A 13 22.48 -6.20 10.66
N ASN A 14 22.16 -7.42 10.24
CA ASN A 14 20.93 -7.71 9.52
C ASN A 14 19.67 -7.50 10.40
N ALA A 15 19.73 -7.81 11.69
CA ALA A 15 18.64 -7.53 12.62
C ALA A 15 18.48 -6.01 12.88
N LYS A 16 19.59 -5.25 12.94
CA LYS A 16 19.57 -3.79 13.11
C LYS A 16 19.10 -3.07 11.84
N VAL A 17 19.52 -3.55 10.68
CA VAL A 17 19.04 -3.08 9.37
C VAL A 17 17.55 -3.40 9.23
N ARG A 18 17.12 -4.63 9.56
CA ARG A 18 15.71 -5.04 9.54
C ARG A 18 14.85 -4.21 10.52
N ARG A 19 15.39 -3.81 11.68
CA ARG A 19 14.73 -2.96 12.67
C ARG A 19 14.67 -1.50 12.25
N MET A 20 15.63 -1.01 11.45
CA MET A 20 15.67 0.36 10.92
C MET A 20 14.66 0.57 9.77
N TYR A 21 14.29 -0.52 9.06
CA TYR A 21 13.26 -0.52 8.03
C TYR A 21 11.84 -0.80 8.57
N MET A 22 11.66 -0.99 9.88
CA MET A 22 10.39 -1.31 10.53
C MET A 22 9.98 -0.27 11.59
N SER A 23 10.23 1.02 11.39
CA SER A 23 9.41 2.03 12.04
C SER A 23 8.09 2.08 11.28
N ASN A 24 7.09 1.32 11.72
CA ASN A 24 5.75 1.36 11.15
C ASN A 24 5.18 2.76 11.42
N ASN A 25 5.29 3.65 10.44
CA ASN A 25 4.77 5.01 10.52
C ASN A 25 3.26 5.05 10.26
N TYR A 26 2.73 3.99 9.63
CA TYR A 26 1.32 3.87 9.26
C TYR A 26 0.73 2.55 9.76
N GLU A 27 -0.53 2.60 10.16
CA GLU A 27 -1.28 1.38 10.45
C GLU A 27 -1.65 0.62 9.16
N PHE A 28 -1.99 1.36 8.10
CA PHE A 28 -2.37 0.76 6.82
C PHE A 28 -1.69 1.42 5.62
N PHE A 29 -1.42 0.60 4.61
CA PHE A 29 -1.18 1.02 3.24
C PHE A 29 -2.48 0.84 2.45
N ILE A 30 -3.00 1.91 1.84
CA ILE A 30 -4.22 1.84 1.02
C ILE A 30 -3.82 1.69 -0.43
N ALA A 31 -3.97 0.47 -0.96
CA ALA A 31 -3.69 0.11 -2.34
C ALA A 31 -4.95 0.28 -3.21
N GLY A 32 -4.77 0.75 -4.43
CA GLY A 32 -5.86 0.91 -5.37
C GLY A 32 -5.39 1.46 -6.72
N ARG A 33 -6.30 1.73 -7.62
CA ARG A 33 -5.97 2.34 -8.91
C ARG A 33 -6.47 3.78 -8.97
N ALA A 34 -5.71 4.66 -9.66
CA ALA A 34 -6.04 6.09 -9.77
C ALA A 34 -7.45 6.35 -10.33
N ARG A 35 -7.94 5.52 -11.26
CA ARG A 35 -9.31 5.62 -11.80
C ARG A 35 -10.41 5.30 -10.77
N ASN A 36 -10.07 4.67 -9.64
CA ASN A 36 -10.99 4.40 -8.53
C ASN A 36 -10.85 5.43 -7.40
N ARG A 37 -10.39 6.63 -7.74
CA ARG A 37 -10.03 7.72 -6.82
C ARG A 37 -11.13 8.03 -5.82
N GLU A 38 -12.37 8.15 -6.27
CA GLU A 38 -13.49 8.54 -5.41
C GLU A 38 -13.71 7.54 -4.28
N ASN A 39 -13.69 6.24 -4.59
CA ASN A 39 -13.83 5.20 -3.59
C ASN A 39 -12.62 5.18 -2.63
N ILE A 40 -11.40 5.34 -3.15
CA ILE A 40 -10.20 5.42 -2.32
C ILE A 40 -10.31 6.59 -1.33
N LEU A 41 -10.74 7.77 -1.77
CA LEU A 41 -10.93 8.93 -0.90
C LEU A 41 -12.02 8.73 0.15
N LYS A 42 -13.13 8.04 -0.20
CA LYS A 42 -14.15 7.66 0.79
C LYS A 42 -13.55 6.77 1.89
N ILE A 43 -12.74 5.79 1.49
CA ILE A 43 -12.02 4.92 2.44
C ILE A 43 -11.07 5.74 3.31
N CYS A 44 -10.27 6.64 2.72
CA CYS A 44 -9.41 7.54 3.48
C CYS A 44 -10.18 8.34 4.54
N ASN A 45 -11.36 8.88 4.19
CA ASN A 45 -12.20 9.61 5.15
C ASN A 45 -12.69 8.73 6.30
N ILE A 46 -12.96 7.45 6.05
CA ILE A 46 -13.31 6.49 7.11
C ILE A 46 -12.12 6.30 8.06
N PHE A 47 -10.91 6.11 7.53
CA PHE A 47 -9.70 5.99 8.35
C PHE A 47 -9.44 7.25 9.18
N ASP A 48 -9.60 8.43 8.58
CA ASP A 48 -9.49 9.73 9.26
C ASP A 48 -10.51 9.83 10.41
N LYS A 49 -11.77 9.41 10.20
CA LYS A 49 -12.84 9.38 11.23
C LYS A 49 -12.47 8.54 12.46
N TYR A 50 -11.73 7.44 12.25
CA TYR A 50 -11.29 6.55 13.33
C TYR A 50 -9.88 6.83 13.82
N ASN A 51 -9.23 7.91 13.38
CA ASN A 51 -7.85 8.29 13.72
C ASN A 51 -6.83 7.17 13.46
N ILE A 52 -7.02 6.40 12.39
CA ILE A 52 -6.10 5.34 11.99
C ILE A 52 -5.17 5.90 10.91
N SER A 53 -3.87 5.87 11.18
CA SER A 53 -2.87 6.38 10.24
C SER A 53 -2.74 5.47 9.01
N TYR A 54 -2.57 6.07 7.84
CA TYR A 54 -2.43 5.32 6.59
C TYR A 54 -1.53 6.05 5.59
N TYR A 55 -0.90 5.28 4.71
CA TYR A 55 -0.29 5.78 3.48
C TYR A 55 -1.29 5.61 2.33
N CYS A 56 -1.44 6.64 1.51
CA CYS A 56 -2.27 6.59 0.30
C CYS A 56 -1.61 7.42 -0.81
N PHE A 57 -1.30 6.79 -1.93
CA PHE A 57 -0.65 7.45 -3.06
C PHE A 57 -1.47 8.63 -3.64
N ILE A 58 -2.80 8.55 -3.60
CA ILE A 58 -3.69 9.64 -4.06
C ILE A 58 -3.47 10.93 -3.26
N LYS A 59 -3.19 10.83 -1.95
CA LYS A 59 -2.91 12.02 -1.12
C LYS A 59 -1.50 12.59 -1.33
N ASN A 60 -0.65 11.90 -2.08
CA ASN A 60 0.72 12.31 -2.39
C ASN A 60 0.92 12.78 -3.84
N GLU A 61 -0.16 13.13 -4.56
CA GLU A 61 -0.12 13.54 -5.97
C GLU A 61 0.89 14.65 -6.29
N ASN A 62 1.07 15.61 -5.38
CA ASN A 62 2.04 16.70 -5.55
C ASN A 62 3.49 16.22 -5.68
N GLN A 63 3.77 14.97 -5.32
CA GLN A 63 5.10 14.35 -5.37
C GLN A 63 5.29 13.44 -6.60
N TRP A 64 4.28 13.29 -7.45
CA TRP A 64 4.35 12.36 -8.57
C TRP A 64 5.35 12.76 -9.65
N GLY A 65 5.64 14.08 -9.80
CA GLY A 65 6.58 14.57 -10.82
C GLY A 65 6.05 14.49 -12.24
N PHE A 66 4.73 14.30 -12.41
CA PHE A 66 3.99 14.36 -13.67
C PHE A 66 2.57 14.84 -13.40
N GLY A 67 1.87 15.23 -14.46
CA GLY A 67 0.54 15.81 -14.35
C GLY A 67 0.53 17.23 -13.78
N ASN A 68 -0.58 17.92 -13.92
CA ASN A 68 -0.80 19.23 -13.36
C ASN A 68 -2.27 19.41 -12.91
N GLU A 69 -2.55 20.52 -12.23
CA GLU A 69 -3.87 20.80 -11.66
C GLU A 69 -5.01 20.95 -12.67
N ASN A 70 -4.67 21.29 -13.95
CA ASN A 70 -5.65 21.48 -15.00
C ASN A 70 -6.03 20.17 -15.73
N GLN A 71 -5.36 19.06 -15.41
CA GLN A 71 -5.62 17.78 -16.04
C GLN A 71 -6.67 16.97 -15.28
N THR A 72 -7.52 16.28 -16.03
CA THR A 72 -8.41 15.27 -15.46
C THR A 72 -7.64 14.05 -14.95
N PRO A 73 -8.22 13.23 -14.06
CA PRO A 73 -7.60 11.98 -13.62
C PRO A 73 -7.21 11.04 -14.77
N GLU A 74 -8.03 11.00 -15.84
CA GLU A 74 -7.79 10.19 -17.03
C GLU A 74 -6.62 10.72 -17.87
N GLU A 75 -6.45 12.04 -17.94
CA GLU A 75 -5.31 12.64 -18.63
C GLU A 75 -4.00 12.39 -17.88
N LYS A 76 -4.00 12.56 -16.55
CA LYS A 76 -2.85 12.21 -15.71
C LYS A 76 -2.47 10.75 -15.85
N GLN A 77 -3.46 9.85 -15.89
CA GLN A 77 -3.22 8.42 -16.06
C GLN A 77 -2.61 8.11 -17.43
N ARG A 78 -3.10 8.74 -18.52
CA ARG A 78 -2.52 8.57 -19.86
C ARG A 78 -1.09 9.10 -19.93
N GLU A 79 -0.83 10.25 -19.30
CA GLU A 79 0.53 10.79 -19.22
C GLU A 79 1.45 9.79 -18.50
N PHE A 80 1.06 9.30 -17.34
CA PHE A 80 1.82 8.30 -16.60
C PHE A 80 2.11 7.03 -17.42
N GLU A 81 1.07 6.50 -18.08
CA GLU A 81 1.19 5.29 -18.91
C GLU A 81 2.13 5.47 -20.12
N SER A 82 2.37 6.72 -20.55
CA SER A 82 3.31 7.05 -21.63
C SER A 82 4.77 7.17 -21.19
N LEU A 83 5.02 7.27 -19.87
CA LEU A 83 6.37 7.42 -19.34
C LEU A 83 7.22 6.15 -19.56
N ASN A 84 8.51 6.36 -19.74
CA ASN A 84 9.45 5.24 -19.76
C ASN A 84 9.53 4.59 -18.38
N LEU A 85 9.37 3.26 -18.31
CA LEU A 85 9.42 2.48 -17.07
C LEU A 85 10.71 2.72 -16.24
N LYS A 86 11.80 3.08 -16.89
CA LYS A 86 13.10 3.34 -16.26
C LYS A 86 13.43 4.82 -16.12
N SER A 87 12.48 5.71 -16.38
CA SER A 87 12.65 7.13 -16.11
C SER A 87 12.78 7.39 -14.60
N ASP A 88 13.48 8.46 -14.23
CA ASP A 88 13.66 8.86 -12.83
C ASP A 88 12.31 9.09 -12.14
N THR A 89 11.33 9.67 -12.83
CA THR A 89 9.97 9.87 -12.33
C THR A 89 9.33 8.56 -11.90
N VAL A 90 9.30 7.55 -12.78
CA VAL A 90 8.69 6.23 -12.48
C VAL A 90 9.45 5.49 -11.40
N LEU A 91 10.80 5.55 -11.42
CA LEU A 91 11.64 4.92 -10.39
C LEU A 91 11.46 5.58 -9.01
N ASN A 92 11.27 6.91 -8.96
CA ASN A 92 11.02 7.62 -7.71
C ASN A 92 9.65 7.28 -7.14
N LEU A 93 8.61 7.22 -7.99
CA LEU A 93 7.28 6.77 -7.56
C LEU A 93 7.34 5.35 -6.98
N PHE A 94 7.95 4.43 -7.70
CA PHE A 94 8.14 3.05 -7.22
C PHE A 94 8.81 3.00 -5.84
N LYS A 95 9.89 3.79 -5.64
CA LYS A 95 10.58 3.84 -4.34
C LYS A 95 9.69 4.41 -3.25
N THR A 96 8.96 5.49 -3.55
CA THR A 96 8.09 6.18 -2.58
C THR A 96 6.95 5.26 -2.13
N ASP A 97 6.28 4.59 -3.07
CA ASP A 97 5.18 3.67 -2.76
C ASP A 97 5.69 2.44 -1.99
N LEU A 98 6.82 1.87 -2.41
CA LEU A 98 7.43 0.74 -1.72
C LEU A 98 7.88 1.09 -0.28
N GLU A 99 8.39 2.31 -0.04
CA GLU A 99 8.70 2.76 1.32
C GLU A 99 7.43 2.99 2.15
N GLY A 100 6.38 3.56 1.57
CA GLY A 100 5.06 3.68 2.21
C GLY A 100 4.50 2.32 2.61
N GLU A 101 4.56 1.35 1.69
CA GLU A 101 4.13 -0.02 1.95
C GLU A 101 4.97 -0.68 3.05
N LYS A 102 6.30 -0.60 2.99
CA LYS A 102 7.20 -1.15 4.03
C LYS A 102 6.95 -0.54 5.40
N SER A 103 6.66 0.75 5.46
CA SER A 103 6.41 1.48 6.71
C SER A 103 5.01 1.29 7.27
N SER A 104 4.14 0.53 6.61
CA SER A 104 2.79 0.23 7.07
C SER A 104 2.73 -1.14 7.76
N LYS A 105 1.82 -1.31 8.73
CA LYS A 105 1.61 -2.60 9.39
C LYS A 105 0.76 -3.56 8.56
N ASN A 106 -0.29 -3.03 7.94
CA ASN A 106 -1.28 -3.77 7.18
C ASN A 106 -1.44 -3.18 5.79
N LEU A 107 -2.15 -3.88 4.91
CA LEU A 107 -2.58 -3.38 3.61
C LEU A 107 -4.10 -3.50 3.48
N LEU A 108 -4.74 -2.49 2.88
CA LEU A 108 -6.13 -2.54 2.41
C LEU A 108 -6.17 -2.30 0.90
N LEU A 109 -6.63 -3.29 0.14
CA LEU A 109 -6.90 -3.19 -1.29
C LEU A 109 -8.30 -2.64 -1.53
N VAL A 110 -8.42 -1.53 -2.28
CA VAL A 110 -9.72 -0.94 -2.66
C VAL A 110 -10.09 -1.37 -4.07
N LEU A 111 -11.08 -2.23 -4.18
CA LEU A 111 -11.62 -2.77 -5.44
C LEU A 111 -12.62 -1.77 -6.09
N PRO A 112 -12.76 -1.75 -7.42
CA PRO A 112 -11.94 -2.49 -8.39
C PRO A 112 -10.51 -1.92 -8.46
N ALA A 113 -9.52 -2.82 -8.50
CA ALA A 113 -8.11 -2.48 -8.48
C ALA A 113 -7.39 -2.85 -9.80
N GLY A 114 -6.22 -2.27 -10.01
CA GLY A 114 -5.36 -2.56 -11.14
C GLY A 114 -4.24 -3.54 -10.80
N LYS A 115 -3.39 -3.84 -11.80
CA LYS A 115 -2.25 -4.75 -11.65
C LYS A 115 -1.30 -4.34 -10.53
N ALA A 116 -0.96 -3.04 -10.45
CA ALA A 116 -0.04 -2.51 -9.44
C ALA A 116 -0.54 -2.81 -8.03
N ALA A 117 -1.80 -2.49 -7.73
CA ALA A 117 -2.39 -2.70 -6.41
C ALA A 117 -2.43 -4.19 -5.99
N HIS A 118 -2.62 -5.10 -6.97
CA HIS A 118 -2.52 -6.55 -6.68
C HIS A 118 -1.08 -6.99 -6.44
N ILE A 119 -0.09 -6.40 -7.14
CA ILE A 119 1.34 -6.64 -6.87
C ILE A 119 1.69 -6.15 -5.47
N GLU A 120 1.26 -4.95 -5.08
CA GLU A 120 1.42 -4.40 -3.72
C GLU A 120 0.83 -5.34 -2.68
N SER A 121 -0.38 -5.86 -2.90
CA SER A 121 -0.98 -6.85 -1.99
C SER A 121 -0.13 -8.11 -1.83
N GLY A 122 0.45 -8.62 -2.92
CA GLY A 122 1.37 -9.76 -2.90
C GLY A 122 2.68 -9.44 -2.16
N ILE A 123 3.23 -8.24 -2.33
CA ILE A 123 4.44 -7.78 -1.62
C ILE A 123 4.16 -7.68 -0.13
N ALA A 124 3.04 -7.04 0.28
CA ALA A 124 2.63 -6.92 1.66
C ALA A 124 2.49 -8.29 2.34
N TYR A 125 1.78 -9.22 1.68
CA TYR A 125 1.64 -10.59 2.18
C TYR A 125 3.00 -11.29 2.32
N GLY A 126 3.88 -11.16 1.31
CA GLY A 126 5.24 -11.72 1.34
C GLY A 126 6.12 -11.11 2.45
N LEU A 127 5.83 -9.88 2.88
CA LEU A 127 6.46 -9.23 4.03
C LEU A 127 5.85 -9.64 5.39
N GLY A 128 4.86 -10.54 5.39
CA GLY A 128 4.17 -11.03 6.59
C GLY A 128 3.18 -10.03 7.18
N LYS A 129 2.67 -9.10 6.36
CA LYS A 129 1.64 -8.15 6.76
C LYS A 129 0.25 -8.78 6.63
N LYS A 130 -0.70 -8.31 7.44
CA LYS A 130 -2.11 -8.63 7.24
C LYS A 130 -2.65 -7.82 6.06
N CYS A 131 -3.29 -8.52 5.14
CA CYS A 131 -3.90 -7.92 3.97
C CYS A 131 -5.42 -8.04 4.07
N TYR A 132 -6.10 -6.98 3.69
CA TYR A 132 -7.55 -6.87 3.65
C TYR A 132 -7.95 -6.32 2.29
N ALA A 133 -9.20 -6.54 1.88
CA ALA A 133 -9.76 -5.92 0.69
C ALA A 133 -11.16 -5.36 0.98
N ILE A 134 -11.60 -4.39 0.16
CA ILE A 134 -12.96 -3.87 0.20
C ILE A 134 -13.50 -3.71 -1.21
N GLY A 135 -14.74 -4.14 -1.41
CA GLY A 135 -15.48 -4.08 -2.66
C GLY A 135 -15.68 -5.45 -3.31
N GLU A 136 -16.33 -5.43 -4.47
CA GLU A 136 -16.65 -6.65 -5.21
C GLU A 136 -15.46 -7.11 -6.07
N TYR A 137 -15.27 -8.42 -6.16
CA TYR A 137 -14.36 -9.07 -7.10
C TYR A 137 -15.16 -9.94 -8.09
N GLU A 138 -14.76 -9.90 -9.36
CA GLU A 138 -15.54 -10.49 -10.46
C GLU A 138 -15.57 -12.02 -10.45
N ALA A 139 -14.48 -12.65 -10.01
CA ALA A 139 -14.34 -14.10 -10.02
C ALA A 139 -13.41 -14.57 -8.91
N THR A 140 -13.66 -15.78 -8.44
CA THR A 140 -12.79 -16.44 -7.46
C THR A 140 -11.41 -16.68 -8.05
N ASP A 141 -10.37 -16.24 -7.33
CA ASP A 141 -8.97 -16.54 -7.59
C ASP A 141 -8.33 -17.09 -6.32
N SER A 142 -7.52 -18.14 -6.47
CA SER A 142 -6.88 -18.80 -5.32
C SER A 142 -5.97 -17.85 -4.53
N LEU A 143 -5.36 -16.87 -5.19
CA LEU A 143 -4.49 -15.89 -4.55
C LEU A 143 -5.24 -14.86 -3.70
N TYR A 144 -6.56 -14.75 -3.83
CA TYR A 144 -7.36 -13.91 -2.92
C TYR A 144 -7.41 -14.45 -1.49
N ASN A 145 -6.94 -15.68 -1.25
CA ASN A 145 -6.72 -16.20 0.10
C ASN A 145 -5.57 -15.50 0.86
N ILE A 146 -4.83 -14.57 0.25
CA ILE A 146 -3.93 -13.67 0.98
C ILE A 146 -4.67 -12.67 1.87
N PHE A 147 -5.94 -12.36 1.56
CA PHE A 147 -6.74 -11.43 2.35
C PHE A 147 -7.35 -12.12 3.56
N GLU A 148 -7.08 -11.58 4.76
CA GLU A 148 -7.69 -12.04 6.02
C GLU A 148 -9.22 -11.86 5.98
N GLU A 149 -9.68 -10.76 5.36
CA GLU A 149 -11.08 -10.44 5.19
C GLU A 149 -11.29 -9.58 3.94
N ILE A 150 -12.40 -9.78 3.25
CA ILE A 150 -12.86 -8.96 2.12
C ILE A 150 -14.18 -8.33 2.53
N PHE A 151 -14.17 -7.04 2.82
CA PHE A 151 -15.36 -6.28 3.22
C PHE A 151 -16.23 -6.00 1.99
N ASN A 152 -17.53 -6.28 2.09
CA ASN A 152 -18.46 -6.03 0.99
C ASN A 152 -18.75 -4.53 0.81
N ASN A 153 -18.68 -3.75 1.90
CA ASN A 153 -19.05 -2.34 1.94
C ASN A 153 -18.36 -1.58 3.07
N GLU A 154 -18.54 -0.26 3.07
CA GLU A 154 -17.94 0.64 4.06
C GLU A 154 -18.43 0.36 5.49
N THR A 155 -19.66 -0.10 5.67
CA THR A 155 -20.21 -0.41 7.00
C THR A 155 -19.43 -1.54 7.67
N GLU A 156 -19.14 -2.62 6.93
CA GLU A 156 -18.34 -3.73 7.43
C GLU A 156 -16.91 -3.29 7.78
N LEU A 157 -16.29 -2.47 6.93
CA LEU A 157 -14.99 -1.89 7.22
C LEU A 157 -15.03 -1.01 8.49
N GLU A 158 -16.05 -0.17 8.65
CA GLU A 158 -16.19 0.67 9.85
C GLU A 158 -16.35 -0.17 11.13
N GLU A 159 -17.10 -1.25 11.08
CA GLU A 159 -17.27 -2.17 12.22
C GLU A 159 -15.93 -2.86 12.58
N PHE A 160 -15.17 -3.24 11.58
CA PHE A 160 -13.82 -3.78 11.78
C PHE A 160 -12.89 -2.72 12.42
N LEU A 161 -12.87 -1.49 11.90
CA LEU A 161 -11.97 -0.43 12.39
C LEU A 161 -12.33 0.02 13.82
N LYS A 162 -13.60 -0.01 14.22
CA LYS A 162 -14.02 0.22 15.61
C LYS A 162 -13.38 -0.77 16.57
N LYS A 163 -13.32 -2.05 16.18
CA LYS A 163 -12.70 -3.12 16.98
C LYS A 163 -11.17 -3.08 16.92
N TYR A 164 -10.62 -2.62 15.79
CA TYR A 164 -9.18 -2.51 15.60
C TYR A 164 -8.53 -1.50 16.57
N ASN A 165 -9.26 -0.43 16.92
CA ASN A 165 -8.81 0.64 17.82
C ASN A 165 -9.21 0.42 19.30
N ALA A 166 -9.99 -0.62 19.60
CA ALA A 166 -10.42 -0.95 20.96
C ALA A 166 -9.34 -1.76 21.71
#